data_6abcbd5fb2e66397d519aa272c612da3
#
_entry.id   6abcbd5fb2e66397d519aa272c612da3
#
_cell.length_a   1.000
_cell.length_b   1.000
_cell.length_c   1.000
_cell.angle_alpha   90.00
_cell.angle_beta   90.00
_cell.angle_gamma   90.00
#
_symmetry.space_group_name_H-M   'P 1'
#
loop_
_entity.id
_entity.type
_entity.pdbx_description
1 polymer ?
#
loop_
_entity_poly.entity_id
_entity_poly.type
_entity_poly.pdbx_seq_one_letter_code
_entity_poly.pdbx_strand_id
1 'polypeptide(L)'
;MKRLFLILWCICSVVCFFISCTRKPDKATLTIYCTTDVHGSLFDFDLKQNRPTLYSLAGVAGYLSEERKAGDREYILLDGGDILQGQPSNYYFNYIDTLQTNITAQVLNDLGYDAAAVGNHDIEAGHPVYDKVAGEFHFPWLAANAIDTRTGAPYFKPYTVLHRKGLKIAVLGMITPGI
;
A
#
# COMPACT_ATOMS: atom_id res chain seq x y z
N MET A 1 -25.61 25.87 49.12
CA MET A 1 -24.94 25.99 47.80
C MET A 1 -23.67 25.14 47.69
N LYS A 2 -22.70 25.22 48.60
CA LYS A 2 -21.43 24.45 48.51
C LYS A 2 -21.60 22.90 48.45
N ARG A 3 -22.57 22.33 49.18
CA ARG A 3 -22.84 20.87 49.18
C ARG A 3 -23.46 20.39 47.85
N LEU A 4 -24.28 21.20 47.21
CA LEU A 4 -24.90 20.90 45.93
C LEU A 4 -23.86 20.88 44.80
N PHE A 5 -22.89 21.80 44.84
CA PHE A 5 -21.78 21.87 43.89
C PHE A 5 -20.85 20.67 44.00
N LEU A 6 -20.56 20.19 45.22
CA LEU A 6 -19.74 18.97 45.43
C LEU A 6 -20.42 17.71 44.88
N ILE A 7 -21.73 17.58 45.06
CA ILE A 7 -22.50 16.43 44.55
C ILE A 7 -22.55 16.46 43.01
N LEU A 8 -22.78 17.62 42.40
CA LEU A 8 -22.72 17.74 40.93
C LEU A 8 -21.34 17.43 40.38
N TRP A 9 -20.27 17.85 41.06
CA TRP A 9 -18.90 17.59 40.60
C TRP A 9 -18.52 16.10 40.72
N CYS A 10 -18.95 15.41 41.79
CA CYS A 10 -18.79 13.96 41.94
C CYS A 10 -19.59 13.18 40.87
N ILE A 11 -20.82 13.60 40.54
CA ILE A 11 -21.63 12.95 39.52
C ILE A 11 -20.99 13.13 38.13
N CYS A 12 -20.50 14.33 37.80
CA CYS A 12 -19.79 14.56 36.52
C CYS A 12 -18.51 13.75 36.39
N SER A 13 -17.71 13.63 37.46
CA SER A 13 -16.49 12.82 37.43
C SER A 13 -16.77 11.31 37.28
N VAL A 14 -17.83 10.80 37.90
CA VAL A 14 -18.26 9.40 37.75
C VAL A 14 -18.79 9.13 36.31
N VAL A 15 -19.57 10.04 35.74
CA VAL A 15 -20.09 9.93 34.38
C VAL A 15 -18.95 9.96 33.34
N CYS A 16 -17.92 10.80 33.53
CA CYS A 16 -16.75 10.82 32.65
C CYS A 16 -15.92 9.53 32.71
N PHE A 17 -15.90 8.80 33.81
CA PHE A 17 -15.21 7.52 33.93
C PHE A 17 -15.90 6.39 33.16
N PHE A 18 -17.23 6.46 32.97
CA PHE A 18 -17.98 5.42 32.23
C PHE A 18 -17.98 5.61 30.72
N ILE A 19 -17.62 6.80 30.21
CA ILE A 19 -17.62 7.08 28.76
C ILE A 19 -16.33 6.59 28.08
N SER A 20 -15.27 6.24 28.84
CA SER A 20 -13.96 5.90 28.26
C SER A 20 -13.73 4.42 27.96
N CYS A 21 -14.73 3.55 28.16
CA CYS A 21 -14.59 2.13 27.84
C CYS A 21 -15.27 1.80 26.50
N THR A 22 -14.67 2.22 25.39
CA THR A 22 -15.00 1.64 24.08
C THR A 22 -14.55 0.19 24.10
N ARG A 23 -15.49 -0.72 24.33
CA ARG A 23 -15.26 -2.16 24.25
C ARG A 23 -14.73 -2.46 22.86
N LYS A 24 -13.47 -2.91 22.74
CA LYS A 24 -12.94 -3.40 21.46
C LYS A 24 -13.85 -4.54 21.01
N PRO A 25 -14.26 -4.59 19.76
CA PRO A 25 -15.06 -5.73 19.28
C PRO A 25 -14.25 -7.01 19.49
N ASP A 26 -14.89 -8.04 20.03
CA ASP A 26 -14.26 -9.34 20.27
C ASP A 26 -13.79 -10.03 18.97
N LYS A 27 -14.32 -9.61 17.84
CA LYS A 27 -13.95 -10.05 16.49
C LYS A 27 -14.00 -8.87 15.52
N ALA A 28 -13.00 -8.76 14.66
CA ALA A 28 -12.98 -7.84 13.54
C ALA A 28 -12.68 -8.61 12.25
N THR A 29 -13.51 -8.41 11.23
CA THR A 29 -13.22 -8.92 9.88
C THR A 29 -12.43 -7.88 9.13
N LEU A 30 -11.30 -8.28 8.55
CA LEU A 30 -10.45 -7.44 7.71
C LEU A 30 -10.39 -8.06 6.31
N THR A 31 -10.65 -7.26 5.29
CA THR A 31 -10.47 -7.65 3.90
C THR A 31 -9.09 -7.19 3.45
N ILE A 32 -8.35 -8.08 2.79
CA ILE A 32 -7.06 -7.78 2.17
C ILE A 32 -7.18 -8.09 0.68
N TYR A 33 -6.97 -7.08 -0.16
CA TYR A 33 -6.81 -7.23 -1.59
C TYR A 33 -5.32 -7.22 -1.92
N CYS A 34 -4.90 -8.11 -2.80
CA CYS A 34 -3.52 -8.20 -3.24
C CYS A 34 -3.48 -8.33 -4.76
N THR A 35 -2.67 -7.49 -5.39
CA THR A 35 -2.21 -7.66 -6.77
C THR A 35 -0.78 -8.19 -6.75
N THR A 36 -0.35 -8.84 -7.80
CA THR A 36 1.01 -9.32 -7.99
C THR A 36 1.30 -9.45 -9.47
N ASP A 37 2.56 -9.36 -9.86
CA ASP A 37 3.00 -9.60 -11.24
C ASP A 37 2.22 -8.76 -12.28
N VAL A 38 1.97 -7.49 -11.94
CA VAL A 38 1.21 -6.59 -12.80
C VAL A 38 1.93 -6.32 -14.10
N HIS A 39 3.27 -6.33 -14.08
CA HIS A 39 4.13 -6.20 -15.25
C HIS A 39 3.73 -5.03 -16.18
N GLY A 40 3.37 -3.89 -15.58
CA GLY A 40 2.97 -2.69 -16.31
C GLY A 40 1.60 -2.76 -16.99
N SER A 41 0.77 -3.75 -16.72
CA SER A 41 -0.62 -3.80 -17.16
C SER A 41 -1.46 -2.78 -16.38
N LEU A 42 -1.23 -1.50 -16.66
CA LEU A 42 -1.87 -0.38 -15.96
C LEU A 42 -3.25 -0.05 -16.53
N PHE A 43 -3.41 -0.19 -17.86
CA PHE A 43 -4.56 0.25 -18.61
C PHE A 43 -5.34 -0.94 -19.17
N ASP A 44 -6.58 -0.70 -19.57
CA ASP A 44 -7.48 -1.67 -20.20
C ASP A 44 -7.08 -2.01 -21.67
N PHE A 45 -5.82 -1.79 -22.02
CA PHE A 45 -5.26 -2.04 -23.34
C PHE A 45 -3.85 -2.64 -23.23
N ASP A 46 -3.67 -3.82 -23.79
CA ASP A 46 -2.36 -4.48 -23.91
C ASP A 46 -1.60 -3.93 -25.12
N LEU A 47 -0.59 -3.11 -24.87
CA LEU A 47 0.23 -2.49 -25.90
C LEU A 47 1.08 -3.49 -26.67
N LYS A 48 1.46 -4.64 -26.08
CA LYS A 48 2.24 -5.66 -26.78
C LYS A 48 1.39 -6.47 -27.75
N GLN A 49 0.16 -6.76 -27.36
CA GLN A 49 -0.77 -7.54 -28.18
C GLN A 49 -1.70 -6.66 -29.01
N ASN A 50 -1.63 -5.34 -28.83
CA ASN A 50 -2.44 -4.35 -29.54
C ASN A 50 -3.94 -4.67 -29.48
N ARG A 51 -4.46 -4.95 -28.27
CA ARG A 51 -5.87 -5.31 -28.04
C ARG A 51 -6.34 -4.89 -26.65
N PRO A 52 -7.65 -4.69 -26.46
CA PRO A 52 -8.21 -4.51 -25.12
C PRO A 52 -7.92 -5.70 -24.20
N THR A 53 -7.76 -5.41 -22.91
CA THR A 53 -7.57 -6.42 -21.85
C THR A 53 -8.39 -6.06 -20.62
N LEU A 54 -8.88 -7.09 -19.92
CA LEU A 54 -9.51 -6.92 -18.60
C LEU A 54 -8.51 -7.17 -17.45
N TYR A 55 -7.31 -7.66 -17.79
CA TYR A 55 -6.26 -7.99 -16.83
C TYR A 55 -5.34 -6.78 -16.65
N SER A 56 -5.79 -5.79 -15.87
CA SER A 56 -5.06 -4.53 -15.68
C SER A 56 -5.42 -3.86 -14.36
N LEU A 57 -4.61 -2.91 -13.92
CA LEU A 57 -4.95 -2.07 -12.76
C LEU A 57 -6.18 -1.18 -13.01
N ALA A 58 -6.51 -0.86 -14.26
CA ALA A 58 -7.77 -0.20 -14.57
C ALA A 58 -8.98 -1.06 -14.18
N GLY A 59 -8.92 -2.38 -14.39
CA GLY A 59 -9.95 -3.32 -13.91
C GLY A 59 -10.04 -3.36 -12.38
N VAL A 60 -8.90 -3.37 -11.71
CA VAL A 60 -8.82 -3.28 -10.23
C VAL A 60 -9.42 -1.96 -9.74
N ALA A 61 -9.12 -0.83 -10.42
CA ALA A 61 -9.70 0.48 -10.09
C ALA A 61 -11.22 0.47 -10.13
N GLY A 62 -11.80 -0.15 -11.18
CA GLY A 62 -13.25 -0.33 -11.30
C GLY A 62 -13.84 -1.07 -10.11
N TYR A 63 -13.27 -2.22 -9.75
CA TYR A 63 -13.70 -3.01 -8.61
C TYR A 63 -13.60 -2.24 -7.29
N LEU A 64 -12.46 -1.63 -7.02
CA LEU A 64 -12.23 -0.85 -5.79
C LEU A 64 -13.13 0.39 -5.70
N SER A 65 -13.54 0.95 -6.85
CA SER A 65 -14.50 2.06 -6.88
C SER A 65 -15.87 1.65 -6.34
N GLU A 66 -16.35 0.45 -6.67
CA GLU A 66 -17.61 -0.08 -6.12
C GLU A 66 -17.49 -0.39 -4.62
N GLU A 67 -16.37 -0.97 -4.18
CA GLU A 67 -16.10 -1.21 -2.76
C GLU A 67 -16.07 0.10 -1.95
N ARG A 68 -15.50 1.17 -2.50
CA ARG A 68 -15.46 2.49 -1.86
C ARG A 68 -16.84 3.15 -1.75
N LYS A 69 -17.74 2.91 -2.70
CA LYS A 69 -19.11 3.41 -2.64
C LYS A 69 -19.96 2.71 -1.57
N ALA A 70 -19.62 1.46 -1.24
CA ALA A 70 -20.34 0.66 -0.25
C ALA A 70 -20.07 1.08 1.21
N GLY A 71 -19.10 1.95 1.47
CA GLY A 71 -18.80 2.43 2.83
C GLY A 71 -17.36 2.85 3.03
N ASP A 72 -16.91 2.87 4.29
CA ASP A 72 -15.54 3.21 4.66
C ASP A 72 -14.54 2.25 4.02
N ARG A 73 -13.34 2.78 3.69
CA ARG A 73 -12.19 1.98 3.25
C ARG A 73 -11.71 1.04 4.36
N GLU A 74 -12.44 -0.05 4.52
CA GLU A 74 -12.24 -1.06 5.57
C GLU A 74 -11.34 -2.23 5.11
N TYR A 75 -10.62 -2.07 3.99
CA TYR A 75 -9.71 -3.05 3.43
C TYR A 75 -8.25 -2.55 3.47
N ILE A 76 -7.33 -3.49 3.31
CA ILE A 76 -5.92 -3.24 3.01
C ILE A 76 -5.68 -3.63 1.56
N LEU A 77 -4.97 -2.77 0.81
CA LEU A 77 -4.57 -3.02 -0.57
C LEU A 77 -3.06 -3.16 -0.64
N LEU A 78 -2.60 -4.33 -1.06
CA LEU A 78 -1.19 -4.69 -1.15
C LEU A 78 -0.81 -5.05 -2.59
N ASP A 79 0.49 -4.92 -2.90
CA ASP A 79 1.07 -5.46 -4.14
C ASP A 79 2.23 -6.41 -3.82
N GLY A 80 2.32 -7.50 -4.56
CA GLY A 80 3.33 -8.56 -4.40
C GLY A 80 4.64 -8.30 -5.12
N GLY A 81 4.74 -7.23 -5.91
CA GLY A 81 5.92 -6.89 -6.70
C GLY A 81 5.81 -7.24 -8.18
N ASP A 82 6.90 -7.07 -8.91
CA ASP A 82 7.01 -7.21 -10.37
C ASP A 82 6.11 -6.24 -11.13
N ILE A 83 6.26 -4.95 -10.81
CA ILE A 83 5.45 -3.86 -11.36
C ILE A 83 6.18 -3.03 -12.41
N LEU A 84 7.54 -2.98 -12.38
CA LEU A 84 8.33 -2.05 -13.21
C LEU A 84 8.73 -2.58 -14.58
N GLN A 85 8.45 -3.84 -14.90
CA GLN A 85 8.83 -4.48 -16.16
C GLN A 85 7.61 -5.06 -16.87
N GLY A 86 7.59 -5.02 -18.19
CA GLY A 86 6.60 -5.79 -18.97
C GLY A 86 5.97 -5.04 -20.14
N GLN A 87 5.25 -3.97 -19.93
CA GLN A 87 4.61 -3.18 -20.99
C GLN A 87 5.56 -2.09 -21.54
N PRO A 88 5.38 -1.65 -22.80
CA PRO A 88 6.14 -0.53 -23.36
C PRO A 88 6.08 0.77 -22.56
N SER A 89 4.99 1.01 -21.83
CA SER A 89 4.85 2.15 -20.92
C SER A 89 5.90 2.12 -19.80
N ASN A 90 6.18 0.94 -19.21
CA ASN A 90 7.24 0.81 -18.21
C ASN A 90 8.59 1.18 -18.81
N TYR A 91 8.92 0.62 -19.98
CA TYR A 91 10.19 0.93 -20.65
C TYR A 91 10.32 2.43 -20.91
N TYR A 92 9.26 3.07 -21.39
CA TYR A 92 9.27 4.52 -21.70
C TYR A 92 9.59 5.36 -20.45
N PHE A 93 8.87 5.15 -19.34
CA PHE A 93 9.07 5.94 -18.11
C PHE A 93 10.30 5.52 -17.31
N ASN A 94 10.77 4.29 -17.49
CA ASN A 94 12.01 3.85 -16.84
C ASN A 94 13.27 4.39 -17.52
N TYR A 95 13.27 4.53 -18.86
CA TYR A 95 14.52 4.74 -19.60
C TYR A 95 14.50 5.87 -20.63
N ILE A 96 13.32 6.34 -21.05
CA ILE A 96 13.23 7.40 -22.08
C ILE A 96 12.82 8.72 -21.44
N ASP A 97 11.65 8.79 -20.81
CA ASP A 97 11.18 9.97 -20.08
C ASP A 97 11.40 9.78 -18.57
N THR A 98 12.63 9.93 -18.16
CA THR A 98 13.03 9.74 -16.75
C THR A 98 12.78 10.96 -15.87
N LEU A 99 12.38 12.12 -16.47
CA LEU A 99 12.13 13.35 -15.72
C LEU A 99 10.70 13.41 -15.18
N GLN A 100 9.74 12.83 -15.88
CA GLN A 100 8.36 12.75 -15.42
C GLN A 100 8.23 11.75 -14.27
N THR A 101 7.19 11.92 -13.45
CA THR A 101 6.78 10.89 -12.48
C THR A 101 6.53 9.58 -13.20
N ASN A 102 7.08 8.49 -12.68
CA ASN A 102 6.88 7.17 -13.27
C ASN A 102 5.39 6.81 -13.28
N ILE A 103 4.87 6.44 -14.43
CA ILE A 103 3.43 6.15 -14.58
C ILE A 103 2.95 5.04 -13.65
N THR A 104 3.81 4.05 -13.35
CA THR A 104 3.50 2.98 -12.40
C THR A 104 3.31 3.57 -11.00
N ALA A 105 4.23 4.45 -10.56
CA ALA A 105 4.11 5.11 -9.25
C ALA A 105 2.83 5.95 -9.17
N GLN A 106 2.52 6.70 -10.23
CA GLN A 106 1.31 7.51 -10.27
C GLN A 106 0.04 6.67 -10.14
N VAL A 107 -0.08 5.60 -10.93
CA VAL A 107 -1.27 4.73 -10.91
C VAL A 107 -1.43 4.02 -9.57
N LEU A 108 -0.35 3.49 -8.98
CA LEU A 108 -0.43 2.82 -7.68
C LEU A 108 -0.77 3.81 -6.56
N ASN A 109 -0.21 5.01 -6.59
CA ASN A 109 -0.56 6.07 -5.65
C ASN A 109 -2.04 6.46 -5.74
N ASP A 110 -2.58 6.64 -6.95
CA ASP A 110 -3.98 6.99 -7.19
C ASP A 110 -4.93 5.88 -6.74
N LEU A 111 -4.56 4.62 -6.94
CA LEU A 111 -5.30 3.46 -6.41
C LEU A 111 -5.23 3.40 -4.89
N GLY A 112 -4.22 4.01 -4.29
CA GLY A 112 -4.04 4.13 -2.84
C GLY A 112 -3.61 2.82 -2.22
N TYR A 113 -2.59 2.17 -2.74
CA TYR A 113 -1.95 1.03 -2.09
C TYR A 113 -1.47 1.38 -0.69
N ASP A 114 -1.51 0.41 0.22
CA ASP A 114 -1.06 0.56 1.61
C ASP A 114 0.40 0.13 1.78
N ALA A 115 0.86 -0.82 0.98
CA ALA A 115 2.25 -1.25 0.86
C ALA A 115 2.43 -2.11 -0.41
N ALA A 116 3.68 -2.24 -0.87
CA ALA A 116 4.05 -3.19 -1.90
C ALA A 116 5.33 -3.95 -1.49
N ALA A 117 5.48 -5.19 -1.94
CA ALA A 117 6.75 -5.88 -1.92
C ALA A 117 7.58 -5.48 -3.15
N VAL A 118 8.90 -5.59 -3.04
CA VAL A 118 9.81 -5.48 -4.18
C VAL A 118 9.89 -6.83 -4.85
N GLY A 119 9.62 -6.88 -6.15
CA GLY A 119 9.79 -8.08 -6.98
C GLY A 119 11.19 -8.19 -7.60
N ASN A 120 11.54 -9.35 -8.13
CA ASN A 120 12.85 -9.53 -8.77
C ASN A 120 12.98 -8.71 -10.07
N HIS A 121 11.93 -8.60 -10.86
CA HIS A 121 11.93 -7.76 -12.05
C HIS A 121 11.96 -6.26 -11.76
N ASP A 122 11.61 -5.84 -10.56
CA ASP A 122 11.69 -4.44 -10.17
C ASP A 122 13.15 -3.99 -9.99
N ILE A 123 14.01 -4.85 -9.39
CA ILE A 123 15.42 -4.52 -9.20
C ILE A 123 16.26 -4.69 -10.47
N GLU A 124 15.81 -5.50 -11.44
CA GLU A 124 16.44 -5.60 -12.76
C GLU A 124 16.42 -4.26 -13.52
N ALA A 125 15.48 -3.37 -13.21
CA ALA A 125 15.42 -2.04 -13.80
C ALA A 125 16.64 -1.16 -13.45
N GLY A 126 17.38 -1.53 -12.42
CA GLY A 126 18.59 -0.82 -11.96
C GLY A 126 18.31 0.34 -10.99
N HIS A 127 19.33 0.69 -10.23
CA HIS A 127 19.27 1.76 -9.21
C HIS A 127 18.64 3.08 -9.68
N PRO A 128 18.99 3.63 -10.87
CA PRO A 128 18.39 4.89 -11.29
C PRO A 128 16.86 4.84 -11.43
N VAL A 129 16.31 3.67 -11.71
CA VAL A 129 14.87 3.46 -11.90
C VAL A 129 14.20 3.18 -10.57
N TYR A 130 14.60 2.12 -9.87
CA TYR A 130 13.87 1.73 -8.67
C TYR A 130 14.06 2.69 -7.49
N ASP A 131 15.20 3.38 -7.38
CA ASP A 131 15.39 4.41 -6.35
C ASP A 131 14.47 5.61 -6.58
N LYS A 132 14.33 6.03 -7.86
CA LYS A 132 13.39 7.07 -8.24
C LYS A 132 11.96 6.68 -7.91
N VAL A 133 11.53 5.50 -8.34
CA VAL A 133 10.16 5.01 -8.12
C VAL A 133 9.86 4.83 -6.63
N ALA A 134 10.81 4.31 -5.85
CA ALA A 134 10.68 4.19 -4.39
C ALA A 134 10.45 5.57 -3.73
N GLY A 135 11.10 6.62 -4.26
CA GLY A 135 10.90 8.00 -3.81
C GLY A 135 9.57 8.61 -4.25
N GLU A 136 8.94 8.09 -5.29
CA GLU A 136 7.67 8.57 -5.84
C GLU A 136 6.45 7.88 -5.24
N PHE A 137 6.60 6.71 -4.60
CA PHE A 137 5.51 6.04 -3.93
C PHE A 137 5.05 6.79 -2.66
N HIS A 138 3.75 6.90 -2.47
CA HIS A 138 3.13 7.43 -1.25
C HIS A 138 2.92 6.37 -0.17
N PHE A 139 3.34 5.15 -0.42
CA PHE A 139 3.28 3.99 0.47
C PHE A 139 4.66 3.32 0.55
N PRO A 140 4.92 2.49 1.57
CA PRO A 140 6.22 1.82 1.70
C PRO A 140 6.39 0.68 0.68
N TRP A 141 7.56 0.65 0.03
CA TRP A 141 8.03 -0.47 -0.78
C TRP A 141 8.95 -1.32 0.07
N LEU A 142 8.64 -2.62 0.21
CA LEU A 142 9.15 -3.47 1.28
C LEU A 142 9.99 -4.64 0.75
N ALA A 143 11.21 -4.80 1.31
CA ALA A 143 12.04 -6.00 1.09
C ALA A 143 13.02 -6.18 2.27
N ALA A 144 12.64 -7.00 3.25
CA ALA A 144 13.44 -7.21 4.45
C ALA A 144 14.77 -7.94 4.19
N ASN A 145 14.82 -8.76 3.16
CA ASN A 145 15.98 -9.58 2.79
C ASN A 145 16.82 -9.00 1.63
N ALA A 146 16.47 -7.83 1.10
CA ALA A 146 17.32 -7.09 0.17
C ALA A 146 18.34 -6.27 0.99
N ILE A 147 19.57 -6.76 1.09
CA ILE A 147 20.59 -6.19 1.99
C ILE A 147 21.58 -5.31 1.21
N ASP A 148 21.76 -4.08 1.66
CA ASP A 148 22.89 -3.26 1.21
C ASP A 148 24.20 -3.84 1.79
N THR A 149 25.01 -4.40 0.93
CA THR A 149 26.29 -5.06 1.32
C THR A 149 27.29 -4.13 1.96
N ARG A 150 27.17 -2.80 1.78
CA ARG A 150 28.05 -1.80 2.39
C ARG A 150 27.69 -1.55 3.84
N THR A 151 26.43 -1.65 4.19
CA THR A 151 25.90 -1.32 5.53
C THR A 151 25.48 -2.54 6.33
N GLY A 152 25.16 -3.65 5.65
CA GLY A 152 24.58 -4.85 6.25
C GLY A 152 23.11 -4.68 6.68
N ALA A 153 22.49 -3.55 6.33
CA ALA A 153 21.09 -3.26 6.64
C ALA A 153 20.17 -3.52 5.43
N PRO A 154 18.87 -3.73 5.62
CA PRO A 154 17.91 -3.79 4.52
C PRO A 154 17.97 -2.51 3.67
N TYR A 155 18.02 -2.67 2.35
CA TYR A 155 18.04 -1.57 1.40
C TYR A 155 16.68 -0.86 1.32
N PHE A 156 15.61 -1.64 1.27
CA PHE A 156 14.24 -1.16 1.35
C PHE A 156 13.72 -1.26 2.79
N LYS A 157 12.57 -0.66 3.07
CA LYS A 157 11.92 -0.87 4.37
C LYS A 157 11.63 -2.37 4.57
N PRO A 158 11.98 -2.94 5.74
CA PRO A 158 11.71 -4.36 5.97
C PRO A 158 10.22 -4.66 6.17
N TYR A 159 9.50 -3.74 6.84
CA TYR A 159 8.09 -3.89 7.16
C TYR A 159 7.42 -2.54 7.38
N THR A 160 6.10 -2.55 7.42
CA THR A 160 5.28 -1.42 7.89
C THR A 160 4.20 -1.90 8.86
N VAL A 161 3.64 -0.98 9.64
CA VAL A 161 2.52 -1.26 10.54
C VAL A 161 1.33 -0.41 10.14
N LEU A 162 0.28 -1.07 9.74
CA LEU A 162 -1.00 -0.47 9.37
C LEU A 162 -1.97 -0.52 10.55
N HIS A 163 -2.87 0.46 10.63
CA HIS A 163 -3.93 0.49 11.62
C HIS A 163 -5.27 0.44 10.91
N ARG A 164 -6.04 -0.63 11.14
CA ARG A 164 -7.40 -0.82 10.60
C ARG A 164 -8.30 -1.44 11.65
N LYS A 165 -9.52 -0.92 11.82
CA LYS A 165 -10.53 -1.44 12.78
C LYS A 165 -9.98 -1.63 14.20
N GLY A 166 -9.08 -0.75 14.63
CA GLY A 166 -8.43 -0.84 15.94
C GLY A 166 -7.36 -1.93 16.07
N LEU A 167 -7.05 -2.63 14.97
CA LEU A 167 -5.98 -3.61 14.89
C LEU A 167 -4.67 -2.95 14.46
N LYS A 168 -3.56 -3.46 14.98
CA LYS A 168 -2.21 -3.21 14.46
C LYS A 168 -1.81 -4.40 13.60
N ILE A 169 -1.52 -4.13 12.31
CA ILE A 169 -1.24 -5.16 11.31
C ILE A 169 0.15 -4.90 10.76
N ALA A 170 1.09 -5.81 11.04
CA ALA A 170 2.42 -5.74 10.46
C ALA A 170 2.39 -6.38 9.06
N VAL A 171 2.92 -5.66 8.09
CA VAL A 171 3.14 -6.13 6.71
C VAL A 171 4.64 -6.21 6.49
N LEU A 172 5.16 -7.40 6.28
CA LEU A 172 6.56 -7.68 5.97
C LEU A 172 6.70 -7.95 4.48
N GLY A 173 7.64 -7.28 3.80
CA GLY A 173 7.98 -7.58 2.42
C GLY A 173 9.23 -8.46 2.34
N MET A 174 9.22 -9.38 1.39
CA MET A 174 10.39 -10.21 1.04
C MET A 174 10.47 -10.35 -0.47
N ILE A 175 11.68 -10.37 -1.00
CA ILE A 175 11.99 -10.65 -2.39
C ILE A 175 12.56 -12.07 -2.52
N THR A 176 12.38 -12.70 -3.68
CA THR A 176 13.00 -14.00 -3.97
C THR A 176 14.53 -13.91 -3.82
N PRO A 177 15.20 -14.91 -3.21
CA PRO A 177 16.65 -14.94 -3.16
C PRO A 177 17.20 -15.40 -4.51
N GLY A 178 18.04 -14.60 -5.12
CA GLY A 178 18.71 -14.89 -6.40
C GLY A 178 17.87 -14.50 -7.61
N ILE A 179 18.50 -13.75 -8.45
CA ILE A 179 18.06 -13.36 -9.80
C ILE A 179 19.03 -14.03 -10.77
#